data_868d9e10a3db6f293fe51758f4db7d95
#
_entry.id   868d9e10a3db6f293fe51758f4db7d95
#
_cell.length_a   1.000
_cell.length_b   1.000
_cell.length_c   1.000
_cell.angle_alpha   90.00
_cell.angle_beta   90.00
_cell.angle_gamma   90.00
#
_symmetry.space_group_name_H-M   'P 1'
#
loop_
_entity.id
_entity.type
_entity.pdbx_description
1 polymer ?
#
loop_
_entity_poly.entity_id
_entity_poly.type
_entity_poly.pdbx_seq_one_letter_code
_entity_poly.pdbx_strand_id
1 'polypeptide(L)'
;MLSVEERKQVAAAVKEAAGDDFTVIVHVGCASTKESIELAKHAESIGADAASAVPSVYYHLPPQSVEMHWNGIIDSTNLPFIIYNIPQLTGFNLPYDLFKKMAKNPKVIGIKNSEEPVYNMERY
;
A
#
# COMPACT_ATOMS: atom_id res chain seq x y z
N MET A 1 -15.54 8.55 1.54
CA MET A 1 -14.12 8.43 1.13
C MET A 1 -13.79 9.56 0.16
N LEU A 2 -12.56 10.05 0.15
CA LEU A 2 -12.10 11.04 -0.82
C LEU A 2 -11.99 10.42 -2.21
N SER A 3 -12.25 11.21 -3.24
CA SER A 3 -11.99 10.86 -4.64
C SER A 3 -10.48 10.73 -4.91
N VAL A 4 -10.11 10.14 -6.05
CA VAL A 4 -8.70 10.04 -6.46
C VAL A 4 -8.04 11.41 -6.52
N GLU A 5 -8.73 12.42 -7.09
CA GLU A 5 -8.20 13.78 -7.20
C GLU A 5 -8.02 14.47 -5.84
N GLU A 6 -8.98 14.35 -4.93
CA GLU A 6 -8.84 14.87 -3.57
C GLU A 6 -7.68 14.20 -2.81
N ARG A 7 -7.51 12.88 -2.99
CA ARG A 7 -6.37 12.14 -2.39
C ARG A 7 -5.03 12.63 -2.91
N LYS A 8 -4.91 12.94 -4.20
CA LYS A 8 -3.71 13.54 -4.78
C LYS A 8 -3.43 14.91 -4.17
N GLN A 9 -4.45 15.77 -4.06
CA GLN A 9 -4.30 17.10 -3.46
C GLN A 9 -3.84 17.02 -2.01
N VAL A 10 -4.44 16.12 -1.22
CA VAL A 10 -4.03 15.90 0.18
C VAL A 10 -2.59 15.40 0.27
N ALA A 11 -2.21 14.42 -0.55
CA ALA A 11 -0.85 13.89 -0.54
C ALA A 11 0.18 14.96 -0.89
N ALA A 12 -0.10 15.80 -1.91
CA ALA A 12 0.77 16.91 -2.31
C ALA A 12 0.90 17.95 -1.19
N ALA A 13 -0.20 18.36 -0.60
CA ALA A 13 -0.20 19.34 0.51
C ALA A 13 0.56 18.83 1.74
N VAL A 14 0.41 17.52 2.07
CA VAL A 14 1.14 16.90 3.18
C VAL A 14 2.64 16.85 2.89
N LYS A 15 3.05 16.46 1.68
CA LYS A 15 4.49 16.41 1.33
C LYS A 15 5.11 17.80 1.32
N GLU A 16 4.42 18.80 0.81
CA GLU A 16 4.86 20.20 0.85
C GLU A 16 5.04 20.68 2.30
N ALA A 17 4.06 20.42 3.17
CA ALA A 17 4.13 20.84 4.57
C ALA A 17 5.19 20.06 5.38
N ALA A 18 5.42 18.80 5.06
CA ALA A 18 6.41 17.96 5.72
C ALA A 18 7.85 18.36 5.40
N GLY A 19 8.08 18.92 4.20
CA GLY A 19 9.43 19.22 3.73
C GLY A 19 10.30 17.97 3.62
N ASP A 20 11.62 18.13 3.82
CA ASP A 20 12.59 17.05 3.72
C ASP A 20 12.88 16.35 5.07
N ASP A 21 12.40 16.92 6.16
CA ASP A 21 12.68 16.42 7.52
C ASP A 21 11.78 15.25 7.94
N PHE A 22 10.65 15.05 7.26
CA PHE A 22 9.68 14.00 7.58
C PHE A 22 9.53 12.98 6.46
N THR A 23 9.57 11.71 6.84
CA THR A 23 9.22 10.61 5.94
C THR A 23 7.71 10.60 5.66
N VAL A 24 7.35 10.73 4.41
CA VAL A 24 5.95 10.70 3.94
C VAL A 24 5.65 9.42 3.20
N ILE A 25 4.82 8.56 3.79
CA ILE A 25 4.33 7.33 3.17
C ILE A 25 2.91 7.58 2.68
N VAL A 26 2.69 7.47 1.37
CA VAL A 26 1.36 7.68 0.79
C VAL A 26 0.62 6.37 0.67
N HIS A 27 -0.57 6.28 1.29
CA HIS A 27 -1.46 5.14 1.08
C HIS A 27 -2.16 5.29 -0.28
N VAL A 28 -1.91 4.34 -1.19
CA VAL A 28 -2.41 4.38 -2.57
C VAL A 28 -3.48 3.33 -2.88
N GLY A 29 -3.84 2.51 -1.90
CA GLY A 29 -4.83 1.44 -2.07
C GLY A 29 -6.21 1.96 -2.48
N CYS A 30 -6.80 1.34 -3.50
CA CYS A 30 -8.15 1.54 -4.00
C CYS A 30 -8.80 0.18 -4.29
N ALA A 31 -10.12 0.18 -4.56
CA ALA A 31 -10.80 -1.01 -5.05
C ALA A 31 -10.28 -1.42 -6.45
N SER A 32 -9.87 -0.47 -7.26
CA SER A 32 -9.31 -0.68 -8.60
C SER A 32 -7.79 -0.60 -8.59
N THR A 33 -7.12 -1.59 -9.20
CA THR A 33 -5.67 -1.57 -9.42
C THR A 33 -5.24 -0.38 -10.26
N LYS A 34 -6.04 0.00 -11.27
CA LYS A 34 -5.75 1.16 -12.12
C LYS A 34 -5.68 2.46 -11.34
N GLU A 35 -6.63 2.71 -10.44
CA GLU A 35 -6.63 3.90 -9.59
C GLU A 35 -5.49 3.87 -8.57
N SER A 36 -5.17 2.69 -8.02
CA SER A 36 -4.02 2.53 -7.13
C SER A 36 -2.69 2.85 -7.84
N ILE A 37 -2.53 2.42 -9.09
CA ILE A 37 -1.38 2.75 -9.93
C ILE A 37 -1.31 4.26 -10.19
N GLU A 38 -2.45 4.89 -10.48
CA GLU A 38 -2.52 6.34 -10.70
C GLU A 38 -2.06 7.12 -9.47
N LEU A 39 -2.54 6.73 -8.28
CA LEU A 39 -2.12 7.32 -7.02
C LEU A 39 -0.64 7.06 -6.70
N ALA A 40 -0.12 5.87 -7.02
CA ALA A 40 1.28 5.54 -6.80
C ALA A 40 2.20 6.41 -7.67
N LYS A 41 1.87 6.58 -8.95
CA LYS A 41 2.60 7.47 -9.85
C LYS A 41 2.55 8.92 -9.39
N HIS A 42 1.41 9.38 -8.90
CA HIS A 42 1.31 10.70 -8.31
C HIS A 42 2.17 10.83 -7.05
N ALA A 43 2.15 9.84 -6.15
CA ALA A 43 2.99 9.83 -4.95
C ALA A 43 4.49 9.93 -5.31
N GLU A 44 4.94 9.21 -6.35
CA GLU A 44 6.31 9.32 -6.86
C GLU A 44 6.59 10.72 -7.40
N SER A 45 5.67 11.31 -8.17
CA SER A 45 5.85 12.63 -8.79
C SER A 45 5.98 13.78 -7.79
N ILE A 46 5.38 13.65 -6.60
CA ILE A 46 5.47 14.63 -5.51
C ILE A 46 6.64 14.36 -4.54
N GLY A 47 7.46 13.35 -4.81
CA GLY A 47 8.61 13.01 -3.97
C GLY A 47 8.27 12.32 -2.66
N ALA A 48 7.19 11.54 -2.61
CA ALA A 48 6.92 10.69 -1.44
C ALA A 48 8.06 9.68 -1.22
N ASP A 49 8.27 9.29 0.03
CA ASP A 49 9.38 8.39 0.40
C ASP A 49 9.03 6.91 0.21
N ALA A 50 7.75 6.57 0.29
CA ALA A 50 7.23 5.23 0.03
C ALA A 50 5.74 5.26 -0.31
N ALA A 51 5.28 4.20 -0.96
CA ALA A 51 3.86 3.91 -1.13
C ALA A 51 3.41 2.76 -0.22
N SER A 52 2.15 2.77 0.19
CA SER A 52 1.55 1.64 0.87
C SER A 52 0.16 1.34 0.32
N ALA A 53 -0.26 0.08 0.35
CA ALA A 53 -1.61 -0.28 -0.05
C ALA A 53 -2.17 -1.44 0.77
N VAL A 54 -3.46 -1.33 1.12
CA VAL A 54 -4.27 -2.46 1.54
C VAL A 54 -4.54 -3.38 0.33
N PRO A 55 -4.96 -4.64 0.54
CA PRO A 55 -5.55 -5.43 -0.53
C PRO A 55 -6.71 -4.67 -1.19
N SER A 56 -7.04 -5.01 -2.43
CA SER A 56 -8.27 -4.47 -3.02
C SER A 56 -9.46 -4.78 -2.12
N VAL A 57 -10.24 -3.76 -1.81
CA VAL A 57 -11.38 -3.83 -0.89
C VAL A 57 -12.68 -4.07 -1.63
N TYR A 58 -13.75 -4.40 -0.88
CA TYR A 58 -15.12 -4.65 -1.31
C TYR A 58 -15.40 -6.11 -1.68
N TYR A 59 -14.59 -6.76 -2.49
CA TYR A 59 -14.75 -8.19 -2.80
C TYR A 59 -13.69 -9.02 -2.08
N HIS A 60 -14.09 -10.20 -1.59
CA HIS A 60 -13.14 -11.17 -1.06
C HIS A 60 -12.36 -11.81 -2.21
N LEU A 61 -11.16 -11.31 -2.43
CA LEU A 61 -10.28 -11.79 -3.48
C LEU A 61 -9.39 -12.93 -2.98
N PRO A 62 -9.07 -13.92 -3.84
CA PRO A 62 -8.10 -14.94 -3.50
C PRO A 62 -6.68 -14.32 -3.42
N PRO A 63 -5.75 -14.96 -2.67
CA PRO A 63 -4.40 -14.43 -2.47
C PRO A 63 -3.65 -14.09 -3.77
N GLN A 64 -3.85 -14.85 -4.84
CA GLN A 64 -3.25 -14.61 -6.15
C GLN A 64 -3.70 -13.27 -6.77
N SER A 65 -4.98 -12.92 -6.61
CA SER A 65 -5.50 -11.64 -7.11
C SER A 65 -4.97 -10.47 -6.31
N VAL A 66 -4.81 -10.62 -4.99
CA VAL A 66 -4.19 -9.61 -4.13
C VAL A 66 -2.71 -9.43 -4.49
N GLU A 67 -1.99 -10.53 -4.75
CA GLU A 67 -0.61 -10.49 -5.25
C GLU A 67 -0.51 -9.71 -6.56
N MET A 68 -1.37 -10.01 -7.53
CA MET A 68 -1.39 -9.30 -8.81
C MET A 68 -1.69 -7.80 -8.63
N HIS A 69 -2.62 -7.46 -7.74
CA HIS A 69 -2.95 -6.08 -7.41
C HIS A 69 -1.73 -5.33 -6.85
N TRP A 70 -1.06 -5.87 -5.84
CA TRP A 70 0.12 -5.25 -5.25
C TRP A 70 1.30 -5.18 -6.22
N ASN A 71 1.57 -6.24 -6.98
CA ASN A 71 2.64 -6.22 -7.98
C ASN A 71 2.38 -5.16 -9.06
N GLY A 72 1.12 -4.98 -9.51
CA GLY A 72 0.77 -3.92 -10.44
C GLY A 72 1.10 -2.52 -9.90
N ILE A 73 0.90 -2.28 -8.60
CA ILE A 73 1.26 -1.01 -7.95
C ILE A 73 2.79 -0.88 -7.87
N ILE A 74 3.47 -1.91 -7.36
CA ILE A 74 4.93 -1.93 -7.14
C ILE A 74 5.68 -1.71 -8.46
N ASP A 75 5.24 -2.34 -9.55
CA ASP A 75 5.89 -2.27 -10.85
C ASP A 75 5.65 -0.92 -11.55
N SER A 76 4.66 -0.16 -11.11
CA SER A 76 4.27 1.11 -11.74
C SER A 76 5.16 2.30 -11.36
N THR A 77 5.97 2.20 -10.30
CA THR A 77 6.83 3.25 -9.75
C THR A 77 8.16 2.69 -9.26
N ASN A 78 9.11 3.56 -8.92
CA ASN A 78 10.35 3.20 -8.23
C ASN A 78 10.26 3.33 -6.71
N LEU A 79 9.12 3.74 -6.17
CA LEU A 79 8.95 3.91 -4.75
C LEU A 79 9.10 2.59 -3.98
N PRO A 80 9.73 2.61 -2.81
CA PRO A 80 9.61 1.54 -1.84
C PRO A 80 8.14 1.28 -1.49
N PHE A 81 7.79 0.03 -1.21
CA PHE A 81 6.42 -0.38 -0.96
C PHE A 81 6.26 -1.02 0.42
N ILE A 82 5.20 -0.64 1.12
CA ILE A 82 4.81 -1.19 2.41
C ILE A 82 3.46 -1.90 2.26
N ILE A 83 3.44 -3.19 2.53
CA ILE A 83 2.19 -3.96 2.59
C ILE A 83 1.38 -3.46 3.78
N TYR A 84 0.09 -3.12 3.56
CA TYR A 84 -0.79 -2.74 4.65
C TYR A 84 -1.83 -3.85 4.92
N ASN A 85 -1.63 -4.57 6.03
CA ASN A 85 -2.54 -5.62 6.50
C ASN A 85 -3.48 -5.04 7.56
N ILE A 86 -4.80 -5.04 7.27
CA ILE A 86 -5.86 -4.62 8.19
C ILE A 86 -7.11 -5.48 7.94
N PRO A 87 -7.09 -6.75 8.36
CA PRO A 87 -8.12 -7.74 8.01
C PRO A 87 -9.51 -7.36 8.49
N GLN A 88 -9.64 -6.65 9.61
CA GLN A 88 -10.93 -6.21 10.14
C GLN A 88 -11.71 -5.30 9.16
N LEU A 89 -11.00 -4.55 8.31
CA LEU A 89 -11.62 -3.63 7.34
C LEU A 89 -11.60 -4.16 5.91
N THR A 90 -10.63 -5.00 5.57
CA THR A 90 -10.48 -5.52 4.20
C THR A 90 -11.15 -6.89 4.01
N GLY A 91 -11.42 -7.61 5.10
CA GLY A 91 -11.88 -8.99 5.04
C GLY A 91 -10.85 -9.98 4.49
N PHE A 92 -9.60 -9.55 4.30
CA PHE A 92 -8.50 -10.36 3.79
C PHE A 92 -7.49 -10.63 4.89
N ASN A 93 -7.36 -11.89 5.28
CA ASN A 93 -6.29 -12.34 6.16
C ASN A 93 -5.06 -12.64 5.33
N LEU A 94 -3.97 -11.89 5.52
CA LEU A 94 -2.73 -12.07 4.78
C LEU A 94 -2.11 -13.43 5.09
N PRO A 95 -2.04 -14.36 4.10
CA PRO A 95 -1.35 -15.63 4.31
C PRO A 95 0.16 -15.40 4.44
N TYR A 96 0.80 -16.08 5.38
CA TYR A 96 2.25 -15.97 5.58
C TYR A 96 3.06 -16.30 4.33
N ASP A 97 2.63 -17.29 3.55
CA ASP A 97 3.32 -17.65 2.30
C ASP A 97 3.23 -16.55 1.24
N LEU A 98 2.10 -15.83 1.17
CA LEU A 98 1.99 -14.66 0.30
C LEU A 98 2.93 -13.54 0.78
N PHE A 99 2.95 -13.26 2.09
CA PHE A 99 3.88 -12.29 2.65
C PHE A 99 5.33 -12.64 2.31
N LYS A 100 5.76 -13.87 2.57
CA LYS A 100 7.12 -14.35 2.23
C LYS A 100 7.45 -14.21 0.74
N LYS A 101 6.46 -14.43 -0.13
CA LYS A 101 6.63 -14.29 -1.56
C LYS A 101 6.83 -12.83 -1.94
N MET A 102 5.99 -11.93 -1.42
CA MET A 102 6.09 -10.48 -1.67
C MET A 102 7.39 -9.89 -1.11
N ALA A 103 7.83 -10.33 0.07
CA ALA A 103 9.05 -9.88 0.72
C ALA A 103 10.35 -10.23 -0.06
N LYS A 104 10.28 -11.10 -1.07
CA LYS A 104 11.40 -11.34 -1.99
C LYS A 104 11.64 -10.20 -2.98
N ASN A 105 10.64 -9.36 -3.20
CA ASN A 105 10.77 -8.19 -4.05
C ASN A 105 11.55 -7.10 -3.28
N PRO A 106 12.69 -6.62 -3.78
CA PRO A 106 13.51 -5.64 -3.07
C PRO A 106 12.83 -4.29 -2.84
N LYS A 107 11.76 -3.98 -3.58
CA LYS A 107 10.95 -2.80 -3.33
C LYS A 107 10.02 -2.95 -2.12
N VAL A 108 9.71 -4.17 -1.70
CA VAL A 108 8.89 -4.41 -0.50
C VAL A 108 9.77 -4.28 0.73
N ILE A 109 9.68 -3.14 1.41
CA ILE A 109 10.56 -2.78 2.53
C ILE A 109 9.96 -3.06 3.90
N GLY A 110 8.67 -3.44 3.97
CA GLY A 110 8.03 -3.69 5.25
C GLY A 110 6.54 -3.99 5.16
N ILE A 111 5.98 -4.18 6.33
CA ILE A 111 4.55 -4.37 6.54
C ILE A 111 4.05 -3.42 7.63
N LYS A 112 2.92 -2.75 7.38
CA LYS A 112 2.11 -2.14 8.42
C LYS A 112 1.02 -3.12 8.79
N ASN A 113 1.11 -3.70 9.98
CA ASN A 113 0.13 -4.65 10.48
C ASN A 113 -0.80 -4.01 11.51
N SER A 114 -2.08 -3.93 11.18
CA SER A 114 -3.14 -3.46 12.08
C SER A 114 -4.10 -4.61 12.45
N GLU A 115 -3.60 -5.84 12.40
CA GLU A 115 -4.34 -7.03 12.81
C GLU A 115 -4.46 -7.13 14.32
N GLU A 116 -5.59 -7.59 14.80
CA GLU A 116 -5.77 -8.00 16.20
C GLU A 116 -6.10 -9.51 16.23
N PRO A 117 -5.42 -10.26 17.09
CA PRO A 117 -4.39 -9.86 18.06
C PRO A 117 -2.99 -9.65 17.45
N VAL A 118 -2.23 -8.71 18.01
CA VAL A 118 -0.92 -8.27 17.49
C VAL A 118 0.18 -9.33 17.51
N TYR A 119 0.01 -10.43 18.23
CA TYR A 119 1.00 -11.51 18.27
C TYR A 119 1.30 -12.13 16.90
N ASN A 120 0.39 -12.00 15.94
CA ASN A 120 0.64 -12.44 14.58
C ASN A 120 1.77 -11.65 13.90
N MET A 121 2.10 -10.47 14.42
CA MET A 121 3.20 -9.64 13.91
C MET A 121 4.56 -10.34 14.01
N GLU A 122 4.74 -11.22 15.00
CA GLU A 122 5.99 -11.99 15.16
C GLU A 122 6.23 -12.99 14.03
N ARG A 123 5.22 -13.25 13.20
CA ARG A 123 5.31 -14.20 12.06
C ARG A 123 5.80 -13.53 10.78
N TYR A 124 5.67 -12.23 10.68
CA TYR A 124 6.08 -11.43 9.51
C TYR A 124 7.47 -10.83 9.74
#